data_08214a7c6a08e519ec76445ea0724288
#
_entry.id   08214a7c6a08e519ec76445ea0724288
#
_cell.length_a   1.000
_cell.length_b   1.000
_cell.length_c   1.000
_cell.angle_alpha   90.00
_cell.angle_beta   90.00
_cell.angle_gamma   90.00
#
_symmetry.space_group_name_H-M   'P 1'
#
loop_
_entity.id
_entity.type
_entity.pdbx_description
1 polymer ?
#
loop_
_entity_poly.entity_id
_entity_poly.type
_entity_poly.pdbx_seq_one_letter_code
_entity_poly.pdbx_strand_id
1 'polypeptide(L)'
;SQDMDVCNCHFREEQAFCSALPLVSIEKGLFERGKRNLLTGGAASCYPFTSFEMCDDNGILLGVNKYNSSLIIVDIFNSAIYKNANMAILGTSGAGKTFTMQLMALRMRRKNIPVFIIAPLKGHEFHRACANVGGEFIQISPASPHCINVMEIRKVDRSVSELLDGPGIQLSELAAKIQQLHIFFSLLIPDMSHEERQLLDEALIRTYNA
;
A
#
# COMPACT_ATOMS: atom_id res chain seq x y z
N SER A 1 -15.08 35.17 21.24
CA SER A 1 -16.43 34.96 21.81
C SER A 1 -17.42 35.10 20.67
N GLN A 2 -18.14 34.04 20.39
CA GLN A 2 -19.28 34.11 19.49
C GLN A 2 -20.46 34.55 20.35
N ASP A 3 -21.00 35.75 20.09
CA ASP A 3 -22.20 36.24 20.71
C ASP A 3 -23.38 35.37 20.22
N MET A 4 -23.72 34.35 20.98
CA MET A 4 -24.92 33.55 20.78
C MET A 4 -25.94 33.94 21.85
N ASP A 5 -27.05 34.55 21.43
CA ASP A 5 -28.17 34.77 22.29
C ASP A 5 -28.91 33.47 22.57
N VAL A 6 -28.82 32.99 23.80
CA VAL A 6 -29.52 31.77 24.24
C VAL A 6 -30.72 32.20 25.06
N CYS A 7 -31.92 31.89 24.60
CA CYS A 7 -33.16 32.14 25.27
C CYS A 7 -33.75 30.87 25.89
N ASN A 8 -34.23 30.91 27.12
CA ASN A 8 -34.92 29.79 27.75
C ASN A 8 -36.30 29.58 27.13
N CYS A 9 -36.73 28.34 27.01
CA CYS A 9 -38.07 27.95 26.54
C CYS A 9 -39.08 27.98 27.70
N HIS A 10 -39.38 29.16 28.25
CA HIS A 10 -40.36 29.29 29.34
C HIS A 10 -41.76 28.83 28.92
N PHE A 11 -42.39 27.99 29.77
CA PHE A 11 -43.72 27.40 29.55
C PHE A 11 -43.83 26.51 28.30
N ARG A 12 -42.70 26.04 27.74
CA ARG A 12 -42.63 25.15 26.58
C ARG A 12 -41.54 24.09 26.73
N GLU A 13 -41.20 23.77 27.95
CA GLU A 13 -40.09 22.88 28.26
C GLU A 13 -40.32 21.48 27.69
N GLU A 14 -41.56 20.98 27.78
CA GLU A 14 -41.94 19.67 27.25
C GLU A 14 -41.84 19.61 25.72
N GLN A 15 -42.36 20.65 25.03
CA GLN A 15 -42.26 20.72 23.60
C GLN A 15 -40.80 20.85 23.14
N ALA A 16 -39.97 21.61 23.87
CA ALA A 16 -38.54 21.75 23.56
C ALA A 16 -37.82 20.43 23.75
N PHE A 17 -38.09 19.72 24.83
CA PHE A 17 -37.53 18.39 25.11
C PHE A 17 -37.91 17.38 24.04
N CYS A 18 -39.21 17.27 23.70
CA CYS A 18 -39.69 16.36 22.66
C CYS A 18 -39.11 16.72 21.26
N SER A 19 -38.92 18.01 20.98
CA SER A 19 -38.32 18.44 19.69
C SER A 19 -36.80 18.21 19.63
N ALA A 20 -36.12 18.08 20.77
CA ALA A 20 -34.69 17.78 20.85
C ALA A 20 -34.40 16.29 20.75
N LEU A 21 -35.38 15.43 20.95
CA LEU A 21 -35.22 13.97 20.78
C LEU A 21 -35.05 13.61 19.31
N PRO A 22 -34.28 12.54 18.96
CA PRO A 22 -34.02 12.13 17.59
C PRO A 22 -35.23 11.44 16.93
N LEU A 23 -36.44 11.96 17.16
CA LEU A 23 -37.70 11.43 16.63
C LEU A 23 -38.15 12.15 15.36
N VAL A 24 -37.38 13.10 14.86
CA VAL A 24 -37.72 13.93 13.66
C VAL A 24 -39.07 14.63 13.82
N SER A 25 -39.49 14.93 15.04
CA SER A 25 -40.74 15.60 15.35
C SER A 25 -40.46 16.93 16.05
N ILE A 26 -40.69 18.03 15.35
CA ILE A 26 -40.51 19.39 15.90
C ILE A 26 -41.87 20.04 16.06
N GLU A 27 -42.15 20.55 17.23
CA GLU A 27 -43.39 21.28 17.49
C GLU A 27 -43.45 22.55 16.65
N LYS A 28 -44.59 22.78 15.98
CA LYS A 28 -44.75 23.84 14.97
C LYS A 28 -44.44 25.25 15.53
N GLY A 29 -44.88 25.54 16.74
CA GLY A 29 -44.68 26.87 17.36
C GLY A 29 -43.21 27.14 17.70
N LEU A 30 -42.45 26.10 18.10
CA LEU A 30 -41.00 26.20 18.29
C LEU A 30 -40.26 26.32 16.96
N PHE A 31 -40.67 25.55 15.95
CA PHE A 31 -40.09 25.62 14.62
C PHE A 31 -40.24 27.02 14.02
N GLU A 32 -41.44 27.61 14.05
CA GLU A 32 -41.68 28.96 13.48
C GLU A 32 -40.85 30.05 14.17
N ARG A 33 -40.58 29.90 15.47
CA ARG A 33 -39.76 30.88 16.23
C ARG A 33 -38.26 30.63 16.12
N GLY A 34 -37.86 29.35 16.02
CA GLY A 34 -36.45 28.93 15.99
C GLY A 34 -35.85 28.91 14.59
N LYS A 35 -36.66 28.81 13.55
CA LYS A 35 -36.14 28.71 12.17
C LYS A 35 -35.31 29.93 11.78
N ARG A 36 -34.20 29.69 11.12
CA ARG A 36 -33.35 30.71 10.51
C ARG A 36 -33.07 30.32 9.07
N ASN A 37 -33.01 31.31 8.21
CA ASN A 37 -32.60 31.10 6.84
C ASN A 37 -31.08 31.00 6.80
N LEU A 38 -30.57 29.88 6.26
CA LEU A 38 -29.15 29.63 6.03
C LEU A 38 -28.91 29.50 4.54
N LEU A 39 -27.83 30.08 4.05
CA LEU A 39 -27.33 29.79 2.72
C LEU A 39 -26.78 28.35 2.69
N THR A 40 -26.83 27.69 1.52
CA THR A 40 -26.36 26.30 1.34
C THR A 40 -24.93 26.10 1.85
N GLY A 41 -24.04 27.07 1.64
CA GLY A 41 -22.66 27.00 2.13
C GLY A 41 -22.59 27.01 3.67
N GLY A 42 -23.41 27.84 4.35
CA GLY A 42 -23.50 27.85 5.81
C GLY A 42 -24.11 26.55 6.37
N ALA A 43 -25.13 25.99 5.69
CA ALA A 43 -25.71 24.70 6.06
C ALA A 43 -24.70 23.55 5.89
N ALA A 44 -23.93 23.56 4.79
CA ALA A 44 -22.89 22.58 4.55
C ALA A 44 -21.77 22.61 5.57
N SER A 45 -21.41 23.79 6.10
CA SER A 45 -20.39 23.91 7.15
C SER A 45 -20.83 23.38 8.51
N CYS A 46 -22.15 23.20 8.73
CA CYS A 46 -22.70 22.58 9.93
C CYS A 46 -22.72 21.03 9.87
N TYR A 47 -22.32 20.43 8.74
CA TYR A 47 -22.30 18.99 8.58
C TYR A 47 -21.24 18.35 9.51
N PRO A 48 -21.65 17.50 10.47
CA PRO A 48 -20.75 16.99 11.49
C PRO A 48 -19.82 15.89 11.01
N PHE A 49 -20.12 15.27 9.86
CA PHE A 49 -19.38 14.12 9.34
C PHE A 49 -18.34 14.58 8.32
N THR A 50 -17.29 15.25 8.79
CA THR A 50 -16.25 15.85 7.95
C THR A 50 -15.01 15.01 7.78
N SER A 51 -14.90 13.86 8.49
CA SER A 51 -13.75 12.99 8.45
C SER A 51 -14.14 11.56 8.06
N PHE A 52 -13.31 10.96 7.23
CA PHE A 52 -13.43 9.57 6.81
C PHE A 52 -12.56 8.69 7.72
N GLU A 53 -13.12 7.60 8.23
CA GLU A 53 -12.36 6.60 8.97
C GLU A 53 -11.82 5.54 8.01
N MET A 54 -10.53 5.29 8.10
CA MET A 54 -9.85 4.22 7.37
C MET A 54 -9.38 3.18 8.38
N CYS A 55 -10.24 2.23 8.71
CA CYS A 55 -9.95 1.19 9.69
C CYS A 55 -10.35 -0.17 9.14
N ASP A 56 -9.44 -0.80 8.40
CA ASP A 56 -9.64 -2.15 7.87
C ASP A 56 -9.30 -3.19 8.96
N ASP A 57 -10.08 -4.27 9.07
CA ASP A 57 -9.94 -5.28 10.12
C ASP A 57 -8.55 -5.94 10.16
N ASN A 58 -7.96 -6.22 9.01
CA ASN A 58 -6.68 -6.93 8.86
C ASN A 58 -5.53 -6.07 8.33
N GLY A 59 -5.68 -4.74 8.37
CA GLY A 59 -4.70 -3.82 7.83
C GLY A 59 -3.41 -3.67 8.67
N ILE A 60 -2.49 -2.87 8.15
CA ILE A 60 -1.35 -2.35 8.90
C ILE A 60 -1.69 -0.96 9.42
N LEU A 61 -1.33 -0.67 10.67
CA LEU A 61 -1.49 0.67 11.21
C LEU A 61 -0.54 1.63 10.49
N LEU A 62 -1.05 2.65 9.82
CA LEU A 62 -0.23 3.68 9.18
C LEU A 62 0.01 4.87 10.11
N GLY A 63 -0.97 5.24 10.92
CA GLY A 63 -0.87 6.38 11.83
C GLY A 63 -2.20 6.72 12.49
N VAL A 64 -2.32 7.98 12.89
CA VAL A 64 -3.52 8.56 13.48
C VAL A 64 -4.00 9.69 12.58
N ASN A 65 -5.30 9.73 12.33
CA ASN A 65 -5.93 10.79 11.55
C ASN A 65 -5.83 12.13 12.32
N LYS A 66 -5.28 13.15 11.65
CA LYS A 66 -5.05 14.46 12.26
C LYS A 66 -6.35 15.18 12.65
N TYR A 67 -7.45 14.90 11.96
CA TYR A 67 -8.70 15.64 12.13
C TYR A 67 -9.61 15.05 13.20
N ASN A 68 -9.73 13.74 13.29
CA ASN A 68 -10.65 13.06 14.21
C ASN A 68 -9.94 12.12 15.19
N SER A 69 -8.60 12.07 15.18
CA SER A 69 -7.78 11.20 16.05
C SER A 69 -8.11 9.70 15.94
N SER A 70 -8.80 9.26 14.87
CA SER A 70 -9.04 7.85 14.61
C SER A 70 -7.76 7.16 14.13
N LEU A 71 -7.66 5.85 14.33
CA LEU A 71 -6.56 5.05 13.79
C LEU A 71 -6.72 4.87 12.28
N ILE A 72 -5.62 4.98 11.57
CA ILE A 72 -5.55 4.67 10.13
C ILE A 72 -4.94 3.29 9.98
N ILE A 73 -5.79 2.29 9.72
CA ILE A 73 -5.40 0.90 9.49
C ILE A 73 -5.84 0.54 8.08
N VAL A 74 -4.88 0.09 7.25
CA VAL A 74 -5.12 -0.17 5.82
C VAL A 74 -4.65 -1.56 5.45
N ASP A 75 -5.53 -2.35 4.85
CA ASP A 75 -5.20 -3.63 4.22
C ASP A 75 -5.14 -3.48 2.70
N ILE A 76 -3.95 -3.14 2.19
CA ILE A 76 -3.72 -2.94 0.75
C ILE A 76 -3.98 -4.20 -0.10
N PHE A 77 -3.99 -5.39 0.52
CA PHE A 77 -4.23 -6.66 -0.17
C PHE A 77 -5.72 -7.03 -0.23
N ASN A 78 -6.59 -6.27 0.42
CA ASN A 78 -8.03 -6.50 0.36
C ASN A 78 -8.61 -6.07 -1.00
N SER A 79 -8.78 -7.02 -1.91
CA SER A 79 -9.31 -6.78 -3.25
C SER A 79 -10.78 -6.31 -3.29
N ALA A 80 -11.53 -6.47 -2.20
CA ALA A 80 -12.89 -5.95 -2.09
C ALA A 80 -12.92 -4.42 -1.95
N ILE A 81 -11.86 -3.83 -1.37
CA ILE A 81 -11.73 -2.39 -1.14
C ILE A 81 -10.80 -1.77 -2.20
N TYR A 82 -9.65 -2.39 -2.45
CA TYR A 82 -8.62 -1.88 -3.34
C TYR A 82 -8.48 -2.74 -4.59
N LYS A 83 -8.59 -2.15 -5.76
CA LYS A 83 -8.49 -2.87 -7.06
C LYS A 83 -7.13 -3.52 -7.28
N ASN A 84 -6.08 -2.96 -6.70
CA ASN A 84 -4.72 -3.52 -6.71
C ASN A 84 -3.95 -3.07 -5.46
N ALA A 85 -2.87 -3.78 -5.14
CA ALA A 85 -2.03 -3.52 -3.97
C ALA A 85 -0.85 -2.57 -4.26
N ASN A 86 -0.86 -1.85 -5.37
CA ASN A 86 0.20 -0.91 -5.72
C ASN A 86 0.06 0.38 -4.91
N MET A 87 1.19 0.85 -4.36
CA MET A 87 1.24 2.08 -3.58
C MET A 87 2.41 2.95 -4.04
N ALA A 88 2.18 4.25 -4.20
CA ALA A 88 3.21 5.24 -4.48
C ALA A 88 3.33 6.21 -3.29
N ILE A 89 4.56 6.38 -2.76
CA ILE A 89 4.85 7.32 -1.68
C ILE A 89 5.63 8.51 -2.24
N LEU A 90 4.97 9.64 -2.37
CA LEU A 90 5.51 10.86 -2.94
C LEU A 90 5.75 11.92 -1.86
N GLY A 91 6.77 12.74 -2.05
CA GLY A 91 7.08 13.84 -1.13
C GLY A 91 8.43 14.47 -1.44
N THR A 92 8.67 15.66 -0.92
CA THR A 92 9.94 16.38 -1.02
C THR A 92 11.08 15.65 -0.30
N SER A 93 12.32 16.07 -0.50
CA SER A 93 13.45 15.55 0.26
C SER A 93 13.26 15.86 1.76
N GLY A 94 13.56 14.90 2.63
CA GLY A 94 13.36 15.05 4.08
C GLY A 94 11.93 14.86 4.59
N ALA A 95 10.93 14.65 3.72
CA ALA A 95 9.52 14.47 4.14
C ALA A 95 9.20 13.13 4.83
N GLY A 96 10.20 12.28 5.10
CA GLY A 96 10.01 11.02 5.82
C GLY A 96 9.60 9.83 4.95
N LYS A 97 9.75 9.87 3.61
CA LYS A 97 9.39 8.76 2.71
C LYS A 97 10.02 7.43 3.12
N THR A 98 11.35 7.42 3.30
CA THR A 98 12.10 6.22 3.70
C THR A 98 11.66 5.71 5.06
N PHE A 99 11.42 6.61 6.02
CA PHE A 99 10.89 6.24 7.33
C PHE A 99 9.52 5.56 7.22
N THR A 100 8.62 6.11 6.42
CA THR A 100 7.30 5.51 6.18
C THR A 100 7.41 4.13 5.56
N MET A 101 8.29 3.95 4.56
CA MET A 101 8.53 2.64 3.93
C MET A 101 9.09 1.62 4.95
N GLN A 102 10.07 2.01 5.78
CA GLN A 102 10.61 1.16 6.84
C GLN A 102 9.52 0.74 7.83
N LEU A 103 8.71 1.71 8.28
CA LEU A 103 7.63 1.45 9.23
C LEU A 103 6.60 0.47 8.66
N MET A 104 6.22 0.65 7.39
CA MET A 104 5.31 -0.27 6.70
C MET A 104 5.93 -1.68 6.59
N ALA A 105 7.18 -1.78 6.17
CA ALA A 105 7.91 -3.04 6.05
C ALA A 105 7.95 -3.80 7.39
N LEU A 106 8.30 -3.11 8.50
CA LEU A 106 8.33 -3.70 9.83
C LEU A 106 6.95 -4.18 10.29
N ARG A 107 5.91 -3.40 10.01
CA ARG A 107 4.53 -3.76 10.36
C ARG A 107 4.00 -4.92 9.53
N MET A 108 4.36 -5.01 8.24
CA MET A 108 4.07 -6.17 7.39
C MET A 108 4.78 -7.43 7.91
N ARG A 109 6.07 -7.31 8.29
CA ARG A 109 6.83 -8.43 8.88
C ARG A 109 6.20 -8.92 10.19
N ARG A 110 5.69 -8.03 11.03
CA ARG A 110 4.96 -8.41 12.25
C ARG A 110 3.73 -9.28 11.94
N LYS A 111 3.13 -9.11 10.77
CA LYS A 111 2.00 -9.93 10.27
C LYS A 111 2.47 -11.17 9.47
N ASN A 112 3.75 -11.52 9.52
CA ASN A 112 4.37 -12.60 8.76
C ASN A 112 4.29 -12.44 7.23
N ILE A 113 4.06 -11.23 6.74
CA ILE A 113 4.11 -10.95 5.31
C ILE A 113 5.59 -10.84 4.91
N PRO A 114 6.08 -11.64 3.94
CA PRO A 114 7.44 -11.51 3.44
C PRO A 114 7.61 -10.15 2.75
N VAL A 115 8.72 -9.47 3.04
CA VAL A 115 9.03 -8.15 2.47
C VAL A 115 10.39 -8.23 1.78
N PHE A 116 10.42 -7.82 0.52
CA PHE A 116 11.62 -7.69 -0.28
C PHE A 116 11.82 -6.23 -0.69
N ILE A 117 12.99 -5.66 -0.41
CA ILE A 117 13.29 -4.25 -0.66
C ILE A 117 14.42 -4.12 -1.67
N ILE A 118 14.18 -3.41 -2.77
CA ILE A 118 15.21 -3.02 -3.74
C ILE A 118 15.52 -1.54 -3.52
N ALA A 119 16.73 -1.24 -3.09
CA ALA A 119 17.16 0.11 -2.76
C ALA A 119 18.49 0.47 -3.49
N PRO A 120 18.42 0.89 -4.76
CA PRO A 120 19.63 1.07 -5.57
C PRO A 120 20.53 2.21 -5.10
N LEU A 121 20.00 3.28 -4.50
CA LEU A 121 20.79 4.47 -4.14
C LEU A 121 20.98 4.65 -2.63
N LYS A 122 20.04 4.20 -1.80
CA LYS A 122 20.01 4.48 -0.36
C LYS A 122 19.83 3.21 0.48
N GLY A 123 20.37 2.09 0.01
CA GLY A 123 20.23 0.79 0.67
C GLY A 123 20.68 0.80 2.14
N HIS A 124 21.72 1.55 2.47
CA HIS A 124 22.24 1.67 3.84
C HIS A 124 21.19 2.15 4.86
N GLU A 125 20.21 2.95 4.46
CA GLU A 125 19.13 3.41 5.35
C GLU A 125 18.28 2.24 5.87
N PHE A 126 18.16 1.15 5.10
CA PHE A 126 17.36 -0.03 5.45
C PHE A 126 18.14 -1.08 6.26
N HIS A 127 19.48 -0.99 6.34
CA HIS A 127 20.32 -1.99 7.00
C HIS A 127 19.88 -2.25 8.45
N ARG A 128 19.70 -1.19 9.24
CA ARG A 128 19.30 -1.31 10.65
C ARG A 128 17.91 -1.94 10.81
N ALA A 129 16.96 -1.56 9.96
CA ALA A 129 15.61 -2.12 9.99
C ALA A 129 15.60 -3.60 9.62
N CYS A 130 16.41 -3.99 8.61
CA CYS A 130 16.59 -5.37 8.18
C CYS A 130 17.21 -6.22 9.30
N ALA A 131 18.29 -5.77 9.92
CA ALA A 131 18.95 -6.47 11.02
C ALA A 131 18.03 -6.69 12.23
N ASN A 132 17.20 -5.69 12.58
CA ASN A 132 16.31 -5.77 13.73
C ASN A 132 15.19 -6.83 13.59
N VAL A 133 14.85 -7.23 12.36
CA VAL A 133 13.84 -8.27 12.09
C VAL A 133 14.46 -9.61 11.70
N GLY A 134 15.78 -9.77 11.83
CA GLY A 134 16.49 -10.98 11.42
C GLY A 134 16.48 -11.18 9.90
N GLY A 135 16.40 -10.10 9.13
CA GLY A 135 16.43 -10.15 7.68
C GLY A 135 17.84 -10.25 7.12
N GLU A 136 17.95 -10.64 5.87
CA GLU A 136 19.19 -10.70 5.12
C GLU A 136 19.42 -9.41 4.35
N PHE A 137 20.59 -8.80 4.50
CA PHE A 137 20.99 -7.59 3.79
C PHE A 137 22.06 -7.90 2.77
N ILE A 138 21.70 -7.85 1.50
CA ILE A 138 22.58 -8.15 0.36
C ILE A 138 23.02 -6.83 -0.26
N GLN A 139 24.32 -6.56 -0.23
CA GLN A 139 24.90 -5.40 -0.90
C GLN A 139 25.58 -5.85 -2.18
N ILE A 140 25.14 -5.33 -3.33
CA ILE A 140 25.76 -5.61 -4.64
C ILE A 140 26.66 -4.44 -4.99
N SER A 141 27.96 -4.65 -4.97
CA SER A 141 28.98 -3.68 -5.39
C SER A 141 30.24 -4.43 -5.82
N PRO A 142 31.14 -3.79 -6.60
CA PRO A 142 32.38 -4.44 -7.04
C PRO A 142 33.28 -4.96 -5.91
N ALA A 143 33.19 -4.36 -4.72
CA ALA A 143 33.96 -4.74 -3.54
C ALA A 143 33.19 -5.62 -2.54
N SER A 144 31.93 -5.99 -2.85
CA SER A 144 31.10 -6.79 -1.95
C SER A 144 31.41 -8.29 -2.10
N PRO A 145 31.39 -9.07 -1.02
CA PRO A 145 31.45 -10.52 -1.09
C PRO A 145 30.15 -11.14 -1.63
N HIS A 146 29.05 -10.36 -1.68
CA HIS A 146 27.77 -10.84 -2.17
C HIS A 146 27.73 -10.81 -3.70
N CYS A 147 27.40 -11.93 -4.31
CA CYS A 147 27.15 -12.04 -5.75
C CYS A 147 25.84 -12.80 -6.00
N ILE A 148 25.20 -12.47 -7.10
CA ILE A 148 24.00 -13.18 -7.57
C ILE A 148 24.41 -14.00 -8.78
N ASN A 149 24.26 -15.33 -8.67
CA ASN A 149 24.46 -16.21 -9.81
C ASN A 149 23.23 -16.16 -10.73
N VAL A 150 23.32 -15.36 -11.79
CA VAL A 150 22.23 -15.22 -12.75
C VAL A 150 21.99 -16.49 -13.56
N MET A 151 22.96 -17.41 -13.61
CA MET A 151 22.88 -18.68 -14.35
C MET A 151 22.19 -19.80 -13.58
N GLU A 152 21.96 -19.66 -12.26
CA GLU A 152 21.37 -20.68 -11.44
C GLU A 152 19.93 -21.00 -11.82
N ILE A 153 19.64 -22.30 -12.05
CA ILE A 153 18.28 -22.80 -12.25
C ILE A 153 17.69 -23.08 -10.87
N ARG A 154 16.67 -22.34 -10.46
CA ARG A 154 15.91 -22.62 -9.25
C ARG A 154 14.86 -23.67 -9.56
N LYS A 155 14.84 -24.73 -8.77
CA LYS A 155 13.74 -25.68 -8.77
C LYS A 155 12.51 -24.98 -8.20
N VAL A 156 11.51 -24.73 -9.02
CA VAL A 156 10.22 -24.18 -8.57
C VAL A 156 9.45 -25.33 -7.92
N ASP A 157 8.93 -25.11 -6.72
CA ASP A 157 8.03 -26.08 -6.09
C ASP A 157 6.85 -26.34 -7.02
N ARG A 158 6.66 -27.60 -7.39
CA ARG A 158 5.61 -28.06 -8.32
C ARG A 158 4.21 -27.58 -7.94
N SER A 159 3.95 -27.39 -6.66
CA SER A 159 2.69 -26.84 -6.14
C SER A 159 2.36 -25.42 -6.59
N VAL A 160 3.37 -24.62 -6.95
CA VAL A 160 3.18 -23.23 -7.41
C VAL A 160 3.04 -23.18 -8.93
N SER A 161 3.73 -24.05 -9.66
CA SER A 161 3.61 -24.11 -11.12
C SER A 161 2.24 -24.66 -11.57
N GLU A 162 1.65 -25.60 -10.83
CA GLU A 162 0.31 -26.14 -11.11
C GLU A 162 -0.82 -25.13 -10.90
N LEU A 163 -0.58 -24.07 -10.09
CA LEU A 163 -1.55 -23.00 -9.86
C LEU A 163 -1.47 -21.89 -10.91
N LEU A 164 -0.35 -21.75 -11.61
CA LEU A 164 -0.11 -20.69 -12.58
C LEU A 164 -0.30 -21.13 -14.03
N ASP A 165 -0.03 -22.41 -14.32
CA ASP A 165 -0.14 -22.99 -15.66
C ASP A 165 -1.30 -23.99 -15.68
N GLY A 166 -2.36 -23.69 -16.46
CA GLY A 166 -3.42 -24.64 -16.75
C GLY A 166 -2.85 -25.92 -17.39
N PRO A 167 -3.60 -27.03 -17.41
CA PRO A 167 -3.10 -28.33 -17.83
C PRO A 167 -2.70 -28.34 -19.31
N GLY A 168 -1.42 -28.08 -19.61
CA GLY A 168 -0.97 -28.23 -20.99
C GLY A 168 0.40 -27.69 -21.38
N ILE A 169 1.08 -26.85 -20.63
CA ILE A 169 2.39 -26.32 -21.05
C ILE A 169 3.40 -26.43 -19.91
N GLN A 170 4.02 -27.58 -19.78
CA GLN A 170 5.29 -27.70 -19.07
C GLN A 170 6.40 -27.11 -19.96
N LEU A 171 6.57 -25.80 -19.91
CA LEU A 171 7.85 -25.20 -20.31
C LEU A 171 8.90 -25.82 -19.38
N SER A 172 9.91 -26.50 -19.96
CA SER A 172 10.98 -27.05 -19.14
C SER A 172 11.61 -25.89 -18.36
N GLU A 173 11.93 -26.08 -17.08
CA GLU A 173 12.59 -25.08 -16.21
C GLU A 173 13.80 -24.46 -16.91
N LEU A 174 14.48 -25.23 -17.74
CA LEU A 174 15.58 -24.79 -18.59
C LEU A 174 15.13 -23.79 -19.66
N ALA A 175 14.03 -24.05 -20.38
CA ALA A 175 13.55 -23.12 -21.41
C ALA A 175 13.12 -21.78 -20.82
N ALA A 176 12.42 -21.79 -19.68
CA ALA A 176 12.07 -20.58 -18.95
C ALA A 176 13.32 -19.81 -18.49
N LYS A 177 14.35 -20.53 -18.03
CA LYS A 177 15.61 -19.91 -17.63
C LYS A 177 16.35 -19.28 -18.80
N ILE A 178 16.42 -19.95 -19.94
CA ILE A 178 17.04 -19.43 -21.16
C ILE A 178 16.35 -18.14 -21.61
N GLN A 179 15.00 -18.10 -21.58
CA GLN A 179 14.25 -16.87 -21.88
C GLN A 179 14.61 -15.72 -20.93
N GLN A 180 14.70 -15.97 -19.62
CA GLN A 180 15.13 -14.96 -18.65
C GLN A 180 16.55 -14.46 -18.93
N LEU A 181 17.47 -15.34 -19.31
CA LEU A 181 18.84 -14.97 -19.65
C LEU A 181 18.89 -14.15 -20.94
N HIS A 182 18.06 -14.45 -21.93
CA HIS A 182 17.96 -13.62 -23.13
C HIS A 182 17.52 -12.19 -22.81
N ILE A 183 16.53 -12.02 -21.92
CA ILE A 183 16.11 -10.69 -21.44
C ILE A 183 17.27 -10.01 -20.71
N PHE A 184 17.95 -10.70 -19.82
CA PHE A 184 19.09 -10.17 -19.07
C PHE A 184 20.21 -9.69 -19.99
N PHE A 185 20.63 -10.53 -20.94
CA PHE A 185 21.70 -10.17 -21.90
C PHE A 185 21.26 -9.07 -22.88
N SER A 186 19.98 -9.01 -23.27
CA SER A 186 19.46 -7.91 -24.07
C SER A 186 19.48 -6.56 -23.36
N LEU A 187 19.36 -6.55 -22.03
CA LEU A 187 19.52 -5.34 -21.22
C LEU A 187 20.99 -4.92 -21.06
N LEU A 188 21.91 -5.89 -21.04
CA LEU A 188 23.36 -5.63 -20.96
C LEU A 188 23.93 -5.16 -22.29
N ILE A 189 23.46 -5.73 -23.39
CA ILE A 189 23.92 -5.46 -24.75
C ILE A 189 22.70 -5.06 -25.60
N PRO A 190 22.27 -3.78 -25.55
CA PRO A 190 21.03 -3.35 -26.20
C PRO A 190 21.01 -3.54 -27.73
N ASP A 191 22.18 -3.43 -28.38
CA ASP A 191 22.31 -3.46 -29.84
C ASP A 191 22.72 -4.85 -30.37
N MET A 192 22.39 -5.92 -29.65
CA MET A 192 22.73 -7.29 -30.08
C MET A 192 22.04 -7.66 -31.38
N SER A 193 22.83 -8.05 -32.40
CA SER A 193 22.34 -8.50 -33.69
C SER A 193 21.59 -9.84 -33.59
N HIS A 194 20.89 -10.20 -34.66
CA HIS A 194 20.17 -11.47 -34.71
C HIS A 194 21.11 -12.68 -34.65
N GLU A 195 22.26 -12.59 -35.32
CA GLU A 195 23.28 -13.65 -35.32
C GLU A 195 23.91 -13.83 -33.93
N GLU A 196 24.19 -12.74 -33.21
CA GLU A 196 24.70 -12.79 -31.84
C GLU A 196 23.71 -13.42 -30.87
N ARG A 197 22.41 -13.16 -31.07
CA ARG A 197 21.36 -13.80 -30.26
C ARG A 197 21.29 -15.32 -30.49
N GLN A 198 21.47 -15.79 -31.72
CA GLN A 198 21.54 -17.21 -32.03
C GLN A 198 22.77 -17.88 -31.40
N LEU A 199 23.93 -17.22 -31.51
CA LEU A 199 25.15 -17.70 -30.86
C LEU A 199 25.02 -17.75 -29.33
N LEU A 200 24.35 -16.76 -28.72
CA LEU A 200 24.07 -16.74 -27.30
C LEU A 200 23.16 -17.90 -26.90
N ASP A 201 22.10 -18.18 -27.65
CA ASP A 201 21.17 -19.28 -27.40
C ASP A 201 21.89 -20.62 -27.45
N GLU A 202 22.70 -20.85 -28.48
CA GLU A 202 23.50 -22.06 -28.61
C GLU A 202 24.51 -22.22 -27.45
N ALA A 203 25.17 -21.13 -27.05
CA ALA A 203 26.13 -21.13 -25.94
C ALA A 203 25.43 -21.45 -24.60
N LEU A 204 24.25 -20.87 -24.35
CA LEU A 204 23.46 -21.13 -23.15
C LEU A 204 23.01 -22.60 -23.08
N ILE A 205 22.46 -23.12 -24.19
CA ILE A 205 22.04 -24.53 -24.27
C ILE A 205 23.23 -25.48 -24.02
N ARG A 206 24.38 -25.21 -24.62
CA ARG A 206 25.58 -26.02 -24.41
C ARG A 206 26.07 -25.96 -22.95
N THR A 207 26.02 -24.78 -22.33
CA THR A 207 26.46 -24.59 -20.93
C THR A 207 25.62 -25.40 -19.93
N TYR A 208 24.33 -25.55 -20.18
CA TYR A 208 23.44 -26.32 -19.30
C TYR A 208 23.42 -27.82 -19.61
N ASN A 209 23.87 -28.21 -20.79
CA ASN A 209 23.97 -29.64 -21.18
C ASN A 209 25.35 -30.26 -20.87
N ALA A 210 26.31 -29.47 -20.45
CA ALA A 210 27.67 -29.89 -20.05
C ALA A 210 27.71 -30.35 -18.58
#